data_dff3fa6928a187baf49491605f30f4b5
#
_entry.id   dff3fa6928a187baf49491605f30f4b5
#
_cell.length_a   1.000
_cell.length_b   1.000
_cell.length_c   1.000
_cell.angle_alpha   90.00
_cell.angle_beta   90.00
_cell.angle_gamma   90.00
#
_symmetry.space_group_name_H-M   'P 1'
#
loop_
_entity.id
_entity.type
_entity.pdbx_description
1 polymer ?
#
loop_
_entity_poly.entity_id
_entity_poly.type
_entity_poly.pdbx_seq_one_letter_code
_entity_poly.pdbx_strand_id
1 'polypeptide(L)'
;MGSVTMALALPSYQSYLERTRRGDAVSALQRVQQAQERYFADHGQYALRIGELGKGVPEMSERGMYRIAMFSDGPDNFEARATALPDREQAKDPGCTQLTLRITHGVIAYEPTARCWNP
;
A
#
# COMPACT_ATOMS: atom_id res chain seq x y z
N MET A 1 36.12 10.45 14.29
CA MET A 1 35.62 9.13 14.59
C MET A 1 34.14 8.97 14.27
N GLY A 2 33.30 9.97 14.60
CA GLY A 2 31.88 9.92 14.30
C GLY A 2 31.55 9.76 12.82
N SER A 3 32.37 10.33 11.92
CA SER A 3 32.12 10.25 10.49
C SER A 3 32.26 8.83 9.94
N VAL A 4 33.19 8.05 10.46
CA VAL A 4 33.37 6.66 10.02
C VAL A 4 32.18 5.81 10.45
N THR A 5 31.72 5.98 11.69
CA THR A 5 30.57 5.27 12.21
C THR A 5 29.30 5.61 11.43
N MET A 6 29.11 6.90 11.11
CA MET A 6 27.95 7.33 10.33
C MET A 6 27.96 6.77 8.91
N ALA A 7 29.13 6.73 8.27
CA ALA A 7 29.26 6.19 6.92
C ALA A 7 28.87 4.69 6.87
N LEU A 8 29.23 3.93 7.91
CA LEU A 8 28.88 2.51 8.00
C LEU A 8 27.39 2.31 8.31
N ALA A 9 26.78 3.25 9.05
CA ALA A 9 25.37 3.13 9.45
C ALA A 9 24.40 3.57 8.38
N LEU A 10 24.79 4.43 7.43
CA LEU A 10 23.92 5.01 6.44
C LEU A 10 23.12 3.98 5.61
N PRO A 11 23.75 2.93 5.03
CA PRO A 11 22.96 1.96 4.26
C PRO A 11 21.92 1.25 5.09
N SER A 12 22.24 0.87 6.33
CA SER A 12 21.28 0.23 7.25
C SER A 12 20.15 1.17 7.64
N TYR A 13 20.48 2.45 7.84
CA TYR A 13 19.50 3.45 8.18
C TYR A 13 18.52 3.69 7.03
N GLN A 14 19.03 3.75 5.80
CA GLN A 14 18.18 3.89 4.61
C GLN A 14 17.24 2.70 4.46
N SER A 15 17.74 1.49 4.64
CA SER A 15 16.90 0.28 4.61
C SER A 15 15.82 0.32 5.67
N TYR A 16 16.17 0.78 6.85
CA TYR A 16 15.21 0.95 7.95
C TYR A 16 14.12 1.96 7.57
N LEU A 17 14.50 3.09 7.00
CA LEU A 17 13.54 4.11 6.58
C LEU A 17 12.61 3.58 5.48
N GLU A 18 13.16 2.85 4.51
CA GLU A 18 12.36 2.25 3.44
C GLU A 18 11.31 1.31 4.00
N ARG A 19 11.70 0.44 4.94
CA ARG A 19 10.77 -0.47 5.60
C ARG A 19 9.69 0.27 6.38
N THR A 20 10.10 1.29 7.12
CA THR A 20 9.17 2.09 7.91
C THR A 20 8.16 2.80 7.01
N ARG A 21 8.62 3.35 5.90
CA ARG A 21 7.76 4.07 4.95
C ARG A 21 6.82 3.13 4.20
N ARG A 22 7.22 1.87 3.97
CA ARG A 22 6.32 0.86 3.39
C ARG A 22 5.08 0.65 4.26
N GLY A 23 5.19 0.85 5.56
CA GLY A 23 4.05 0.80 6.47
C GLY A 23 2.96 1.78 6.11
N ASP A 24 3.31 2.92 5.51
CA ASP A 24 2.34 3.90 5.03
C ASP A 24 1.48 3.31 3.91
N ALA A 25 2.10 2.58 2.97
CA ALA A 25 1.40 1.88 1.90
C ALA A 25 0.52 0.76 2.46
N VAL A 26 1.06 -0.08 3.34
CA VAL A 26 0.34 -1.19 3.93
C VAL A 26 -0.90 -0.69 4.69
N SER A 27 -0.73 0.34 5.50
CA SER A 27 -1.83 0.96 6.25
C SER A 27 -2.94 1.46 5.33
N ALA A 28 -2.55 2.14 4.24
CA ALA A 28 -3.51 2.68 3.29
C ALA A 28 -4.29 1.56 2.60
N LEU A 29 -3.60 0.50 2.19
CA LEU A 29 -4.25 -0.64 1.52
C LEU A 29 -5.17 -1.40 2.47
N GLN A 30 -4.81 -1.49 3.75
CA GLN A 30 -5.68 -2.09 4.76
C GLN A 30 -6.94 -1.28 4.97
N ARG A 31 -6.88 0.04 4.86
CA ARG A 31 -8.08 0.89 4.93
C ARG A 31 -9.00 0.64 3.77
N VAL A 32 -8.45 0.47 2.57
CA VAL A 32 -9.26 0.11 1.40
C VAL A 32 -9.93 -1.24 1.62
N GLN A 33 -9.19 -2.22 2.12
CA GLN A 33 -9.72 -3.54 2.39
C GLN A 33 -10.88 -3.49 3.40
N GLN A 34 -10.69 -2.78 4.50
CA GLN A 34 -11.72 -2.65 5.53
C GLN A 34 -12.97 -1.96 4.99
N ALA A 35 -12.79 -0.91 4.19
CA ALA A 35 -13.91 -0.19 3.58
C ALA A 35 -14.66 -1.09 2.59
N GLN A 36 -13.94 -1.89 1.81
CA GLN A 36 -14.55 -2.84 0.89
C GLN A 36 -15.31 -3.94 1.62
N GLU A 37 -14.79 -4.41 2.74
CA GLU A 37 -15.51 -5.40 3.56
C GLU A 37 -16.82 -4.85 4.08
N ARG A 38 -16.83 -3.60 4.54
CA ARG A 38 -18.06 -2.95 4.98
C ARG A 38 -19.03 -2.75 3.82
N TYR A 39 -18.52 -2.33 2.68
CA TYR A 39 -19.33 -2.14 1.49
C TYR A 39 -19.97 -3.46 1.06
N PHE A 40 -19.19 -4.53 1.05
CA PHE A 40 -19.68 -5.86 0.69
C PHE A 40 -20.79 -6.32 1.66
N ALA A 41 -20.60 -6.07 2.95
CA ALA A 41 -21.61 -6.44 3.96
C ALA A 41 -22.94 -5.73 3.70
N ASP A 42 -22.89 -4.47 3.24
CA ASP A 42 -24.09 -3.66 3.02
C ASP A 42 -24.71 -3.90 1.64
N HIS A 43 -23.94 -4.24 0.64
CA HIS A 43 -24.38 -4.27 -0.77
C HIS A 43 -24.31 -5.65 -1.42
N GLY A 44 -23.66 -6.63 -0.78
CA GLY A 44 -23.50 -7.97 -1.35
C GLY A 44 -22.46 -8.05 -2.48
N GLN A 45 -21.74 -6.99 -2.72
CA GLN A 45 -20.69 -6.94 -3.74
C GLN A 45 -19.68 -5.88 -3.35
N TYR A 46 -18.49 -5.96 -3.94
CA TYR A 46 -17.47 -4.95 -3.74
C TYR A 46 -17.76 -3.70 -4.56
N ALA A 47 -17.33 -2.56 -4.06
CA ALA A 47 -17.41 -1.30 -4.80
C ALA A 47 -16.51 -1.38 -6.03
N LEU A 48 -16.97 -0.82 -7.14
CA LEU A 48 -16.20 -0.79 -8.39
C LEU A 48 -15.19 0.36 -8.42
N ARG A 49 -15.43 1.40 -7.60
CA ARG A 49 -14.59 2.60 -7.58
C ARG A 49 -14.29 2.99 -6.15
N ILE A 50 -13.08 3.51 -5.95
CA ILE A 50 -12.63 3.93 -4.62
C ILE A 50 -13.52 5.04 -4.03
N GLY A 51 -14.07 5.90 -4.89
CA GLY A 51 -14.96 6.98 -4.45
C GLY A 51 -16.25 6.50 -3.81
N GLU A 52 -16.68 5.28 -4.12
CA GLU A 52 -17.89 4.70 -3.53
C GLU A 52 -17.67 4.24 -2.09
N LEU A 53 -16.42 4.14 -1.66
CA LEU A 53 -16.08 3.66 -0.32
C LEU A 53 -16.21 4.74 0.75
N GLY A 54 -16.43 5.99 0.36
CA GLY A 54 -16.64 7.08 1.29
C GLY A 54 -15.37 7.89 1.58
N LYS A 55 -15.52 8.86 2.47
CA LYS A 55 -14.47 9.85 2.75
C LYS A 55 -13.28 9.30 3.53
N GLY A 56 -13.43 8.16 4.17
CA GLY A 56 -12.36 7.58 4.98
C GLY A 56 -11.28 6.86 4.18
N VAL A 57 -11.41 6.83 2.86
CA VAL A 57 -10.48 6.12 1.97
C VAL A 57 -9.89 7.12 0.97
N PRO A 58 -8.82 7.82 1.33
CA PRO A 58 -8.22 8.81 0.45
C PRO A 58 -7.43 8.15 -0.68
N GLU A 59 -7.21 8.92 -1.73
CA GLU A 59 -6.40 8.48 -2.88
C GLU A 59 -4.90 8.64 -2.64
N MET A 60 -4.51 9.10 -1.47
CA MET A 60 -3.12 9.26 -1.05
C MET A 60 -2.94 8.57 0.29
N SER A 61 -1.78 7.98 0.51
CA SER A 61 -1.43 7.44 1.82
C SER A 61 -1.31 8.58 2.83
N GLU A 62 -1.44 8.27 4.11
CA GLU A 62 -1.47 9.27 5.17
C GLU A 62 -0.24 10.16 5.19
N ARG A 63 0.93 9.57 4.94
CA ARG A 63 2.20 10.32 4.90
C ARG A 63 2.52 10.89 3.53
N GLY A 64 1.66 10.66 2.53
CA GLY A 64 1.83 11.20 1.21
C GLY A 64 2.91 10.55 0.37
N MET A 65 3.37 9.36 0.77
CA MET A 65 4.43 8.65 0.04
C MET A 65 3.91 7.85 -1.15
N TYR A 66 2.63 7.48 -1.12
CA TYR A 66 2.04 6.59 -2.11
C TYR A 66 0.71 7.12 -2.61
N ARG A 67 0.47 6.94 -3.88
CA ARG A 67 -0.86 7.14 -4.48
C ARG A 67 -1.62 5.84 -4.38
N ILE A 68 -2.88 5.92 -3.99
CA ILE A 68 -3.74 4.76 -3.80
C ILE A 68 -4.76 4.70 -4.93
N ALA A 69 -4.88 3.54 -5.56
CA ALA A 69 -5.86 3.30 -6.61
C ALA A 69 -6.53 1.96 -6.36
N MET A 70 -7.74 1.81 -6.88
CA MET A 70 -8.52 0.58 -6.73
C MET A 70 -9.16 0.25 -8.07
N PHE A 71 -9.17 -1.04 -8.40
CA PHE A 71 -9.72 -1.56 -9.63
C PHE A 71 -10.61 -2.76 -9.31
N SER A 72 -11.75 -2.87 -9.99
CA SER A 72 -12.60 -4.04 -9.88
C SER A 72 -13.22 -4.30 -11.25
N ASP A 73 -13.22 -5.56 -11.68
CA ASP A 73 -13.86 -5.96 -12.93
C ASP A 73 -15.10 -6.85 -12.68
N GLY A 74 -15.51 -6.97 -11.43
CA GLY A 74 -16.69 -7.74 -11.08
C GLY A 74 -17.06 -7.61 -9.61
N PRO A 75 -18.23 -8.16 -9.22
CA PRO A 75 -18.74 -7.97 -7.86
C PRO A 75 -17.97 -8.73 -6.78
N ASP A 76 -17.20 -9.75 -7.17
CA ASP A 76 -16.51 -10.64 -6.22
C ASP A 76 -15.02 -10.41 -6.16
N ASN A 77 -14.51 -9.33 -6.73
CA ASN A 77 -13.08 -9.07 -6.74
C ASN A 77 -12.77 -7.59 -6.71
N PHE A 78 -11.58 -7.27 -6.23
CA PHE A 78 -11.01 -5.95 -6.37
C PHE A 78 -9.49 -6.04 -6.19
N GLU A 79 -8.81 -5.01 -6.67
CA GLU A 79 -7.38 -4.86 -6.53
C GLU A 79 -7.11 -3.44 -6.04
N ALA A 80 -6.36 -3.32 -4.95
CA ALA A 80 -5.94 -2.02 -4.42
C ALA A 80 -4.43 -1.91 -4.57
N ARG A 81 -3.96 -0.79 -5.11
CA ARG A 81 -2.54 -0.53 -5.35
C ARG A 81 -2.08 0.72 -4.63
N ALA A 82 -0.91 0.62 -4.05
CA ALA A 82 -0.19 1.77 -3.51
C ALA A 82 1.07 1.93 -4.34
N THR A 83 1.17 3.03 -5.08
CA THR A 83 2.30 3.31 -5.96
C THR A 83 3.08 4.49 -5.42
N ALA A 84 4.38 4.31 -5.22
CA ALA A 84 5.26 5.36 -4.72
C ALA A 84 5.22 6.56 -5.67
N LEU A 85 5.11 7.75 -5.10
CA LEU A 85 5.13 8.98 -5.90
C LEU A 85 6.54 9.18 -6.46
N PRO A 86 6.67 9.60 -7.74
CA PRO A 86 7.98 9.65 -8.39
C PRO A 86 8.94 10.67 -7.76
N ASP A 87 8.44 11.66 -7.06
CA ASP A 87 9.25 12.70 -6.42
C ASP A 87 9.54 12.40 -4.94
N ARG A 88 9.17 11.20 -4.46
CA ARG A 88 9.40 10.79 -3.08
C ARG A 88 10.48 9.72 -3.01
N GLU A 89 11.03 9.53 -1.80
CA GLU A 89 12.11 8.58 -1.56
C GLU A 89 11.71 7.14 -1.88
N GLN A 90 10.44 6.80 -1.66
CA GLN A 90 9.95 5.45 -1.90
C GLN A 90 9.92 5.04 -3.37
N ALA A 91 10.03 6.01 -4.29
CA ALA A 91 10.20 5.70 -5.70
C ALA A 91 11.51 4.94 -5.98
N LYS A 92 12.46 5.00 -5.04
CA LYS A 92 13.75 4.33 -5.14
C LYS A 92 13.83 3.07 -4.27
N ASP A 93 12.72 2.63 -3.70
CA ASP A 93 12.69 1.44 -2.85
C ASP A 93 12.72 0.19 -3.73
N PRO A 94 13.85 -0.56 -3.75
CA PRO A 94 14.03 -1.64 -4.73
C PRO A 94 12.97 -2.73 -4.59
N GLY A 95 12.27 -3.01 -5.67
CA GLY A 95 11.27 -4.08 -5.71
C GLY A 95 9.98 -3.81 -4.97
N CYS A 96 9.85 -2.66 -4.31
CA CYS A 96 8.67 -2.33 -3.51
C CYS A 96 8.10 -0.95 -3.85
N THR A 97 8.25 -0.50 -5.10
CA THR A 97 7.70 0.79 -5.52
C THR A 97 6.18 0.73 -5.69
N GLN A 98 5.63 -0.47 -5.81
CA GLN A 98 4.19 -0.66 -5.88
C GLN A 98 3.81 -1.89 -5.06
N LEU A 99 2.89 -1.71 -4.13
CA LEU A 99 2.31 -2.79 -3.37
C LEU A 99 0.87 -3.00 -3.84
N THR A 100 0.45 -4.27 -3.94
CA THR A 100 -0.89 -4.61 -4.41
C THR A 100 -1.54 -5.60 -3.47
N LEU A 101 -2.78 -5.31 -3.11
CA LEU A 101 -3.68 -6.20 -2.40
C LEU A 101 -4.75 -6.62 -3.39
N ARG A 102 -4.87 -7.91 -3.65
CA ARG A 102 -5.88 -8.43 -4.58
C ARG A 102 -6.77 -9.43 -3.89
N ILE A 103 -8.08 -9.27 -4.04
CA ILE A 103 -9.05 -10.22 -3.53
C ILE A 103 -9.87 -10.74 -4.71
N THR A 104 -9.92 -12.07 -4.84
CA THR A 104 -10.67 -12.75 -5.89
C THR A 104 -11.44 -13.90 -5.24
N HIS A 105 -12.76 -13.80 -5.21
CA HIS A 105 -13.63 -14.83 -4.61
C HIS A 105 -13.19 -15.19 -3.19
N GLY A 106 -12.86 -14.18 -2.38
CA GLY A 106 -12.45 -14.36 -0.99
C GLY A 106 -10.99 -14.75 -0.78
N VAL A 107 -10.24 -15.00 -1.86
CA VAL A 107 -8.81 -15.33 -1.76
C VAL A 107 -8.00 -14.05 -1.84
N ILE A 108 -7.12 -13.85 -0.86
CA ILE A 108 -6.31 -12.64 -0.74
C ILE A 108 -4.90 -12.92 -1.24
N ALA A 109 -4.38 -12.03 -2.09
CA ALA A 109 -2.99 -12.06 -2.55
C ALA A 109 -2.32 -10.74 -2.22
N TYR A 110 -1.08 -10.80 -1.74
CA TYR A 110 -0.26 -9.65 -1.41
C TYR A 110 0.94 -9.63 -2.36
N GLU A 111 1.08 -8.57 -3.15
CA GLU A 111 2.12 -8.49 -4.17
C GLU A 111 2.96 -7.23 -3.99
N PRO A 112 4.21 -7.18 -4.47
CA PRO A 112 4.86 -8.23 -5.28
C PRO A 112 5.46 -9.36 -4.44
N THR A 113 5.89 -9.10 -3.21
CA THR A 113 6.52 -10.12 -2.35
C THR A 113 6.19 -9.84 -0.89
N ALA A 114 6.36 -10.87 -0.06
CA ALA A 114 6.15 -10.74 1.38
C ALA A 114 7.08 -9.68 2.00
N ARG A 115 8.27 -9.49 1.44
CA ARG A 115 9.22 -8.50 1.94
C ARG A 115 8.65 -7.10 1.95
N CYS A 116 7.87 -6.75 0.94
CA CYS A 116 7.27 -5.42 0.85
C CYS A 116 6.16 -5.22 1.89
N TRP A 117 5.53 -6.30 2.34
CA TRP A 117 4.40 -6.27 3.26
C TRP A 117 4.79 -6.48 4.72
N ASN A 118 6.02 -6.92 4.98
CA ASN A 118 6.55 -7.10 6.32
C ASN A 118 7.64 -6.06 6.58
N PRO A 119 7.24 -4.84 6.91
CA PRO A 119 8.22 -3.77 7.16
C PRO A 119 8.96 -3.95 8.46
#